data_73d41043d0472bedb64692e298a775b2
#
_entry.id   73d41043d0472bedb64692e298a775b2
#
_cell.length_a   1.000
_cell.length_b   1.000
_cell.length_c   1.000
_cell.angle_alpha   90.00
_cell.angle_beta   90.00
_cell.angle_gamma   90.00
#
_symmetry.space_group_name_H-M   'P 1'
#
loop_
_entity.id
_entity.type
_entity.pdbx_description
1 polymer ?
#
loop_
_entity_poly.entity_id
_entity_poly.type
_entity_poly.pdbx_seq_one_letter_code
_entity_poly.pdbx_strand_id
1 'polypeptide(L)'
;MSVEPPVIDNFDDYRPNGEVAPDRWVTATHLFETPHEETTAEHWERAQALFDANDYTAAATLLAEVVAEHPEQTGPRLLLARAYFHSAQLRRAEEELRVIVERDPVDHYAHLMLGRTLERQSRHAEAAPWLRMAAAFAGEITG
;
A
#
# COMPACT_ATOMS: atom_id res chain seq x y z
N MET A 1 -13.68 1.65 -42.11
CA MET A 1 -13.70 1.30 -41.49
C MET A 1 -13.40 1.02 -41.42
N SER A 2 -13.23 1.62 -41.39
CA SER A 2 -13.04 1.43 -40.70
C SER A 2 -12.57 1.26 -40.43
N VAL A 3 -12.55 1.74 -40.49
CA VAL A 3 -12.26 1.52 -39.64
C VAL A 3 -11.98 1.18 -39.19
N GLU A 4 -11.91 1.28 -38.93
CA GLU A 4 -11.88 0.97 -37.97
C GLU A 4 -11.45 0.64 -37.63
N PRO A 5 -11.47 0.94 -37.92
CA PRO A 5 -11.29 0.72 -36.96
C PRO A 5 -10.95 0.41 -36.35
N PRO A 6 -10.93 0.43 -36.16
CA PRO A 6 -10.78 0.06 -35.05
C PRO A 6 -10.53 -0.17 -34.37
N VAL A 7 -10.59 -0.20 -34.13
CA VAL A 7 -10.69 -0.55 -33.12
C VAL A 7 -10.50 -0.81 -32.34
N ILE A 8 -10.46 -0.63 -31.91
CA ILE A 8 -10.65 -0.93 -30.92
C ILE A 8 -10.58 -1.51 -30.20
N ASP A 9 -10.86 -1.65 -30.01
CA ASP A 9 -11.11 -2.18 -29.08
C ASP A 9 -11.18 -2.50 -28.48
N ASN A 10 -11.61 -2.09 -28.50
CA ASN A 10 -12.06 -2.31 -27.72
C ASN A 10 -12.26 -2.22 -27.63
N PHE A 11 -12.68 -1.65 -27.73
CA PHE A 11 -13.11 -1.46 -27.34
C PHE A 11 -13.40 -1.27 -27.25
N ASP A 12 -13.76 -0.98 -27.30
CA ASP A 12 -14.46 -0.85 -27.01
C ASP A 12 -14.57 -0.59 -27.47
N ASP A 13 -14.64 -0.39 -28.13
CA ASP A 13 -14.93 -0.16 -28.42
C ASP A 13 -14.89 0.00 -29.24
N TYR A 14 -15.21 0.21 -29.97
CA TYR A 14 -15.44 0.37 -30.57
C TYR A 14 -15.89 0.85 -31.17
N ARG A 15 -16.16 1.22 -31.82
CA ARG A 15 -16.94 1.61 -32.38
C ARG A 15 -16.98 1.90 -33.41
N PRO A 16 -17.20 2.01 -34.19
CA PRO A 16 -17.23 2.40 -34.83
C PRO A 16 -17.42 3.01 -35.41
N ASN A 17 -17.52 3.07 -35.82
CA ASN A 17 -17.65 3.60 -35.93
C ASN A 17 -17.50 4.03 -35.88
N GLY A 18 -17.45 4.32 -36.00
CA GLY A 18 -17.32 4.55 -35.61
C GLY A 18 -17.05 5.05 -35.29
N GLU A 19 -17.22 5.10 -35.07
CA GLU A 19 -17.12 5.36 -34.45
C GLU A 19 -16.52 5.53 -34.02
N VAL A 20 -16.71 5.98 -34.57
CA VAL A 20 -16.33 5.95 -33.95
C VAL A 20 -16.24 6.22 -33.40
N ALA A 21 -16.12 6.47 -33.25
CA ALA A 21 -16.13 6.58 -32.53
C ALA A 21 -16.09 7.15 -31.98
N PRO A 22 -16.41 7.58 -31.66
CA PRO A 22 -16.07 8.29 -30.93
C PRO A 22 -15.98 8.22 -30.00
N ASP A 23 -15.96 7.70 -29.56
CA ASP A 23 -15.52 7.66 -28.73
C ASP A 23 -14.55 7.49 -28.59
N ARG A 24 -14.21 7.39 -28.84
CA ARG A 24 -13.16 7.49 -28.70
C ARG A 24 -12.63 8.49 -28.93
N TRP A 25 -13.24 9.46 -28.89
CA TRP A 25 -12.74 10.55 -28.85
C TRP A 25 -13.27 11.41 -28.03
N VAL A 26 -14.26 11.18 -27.55
CA VAL A 26 -14.53 11.73 -26.47
C VAL A 26 -13.47 12.04 -25.83
N THR A 27 -13.08 11.58 -26.23
CA THR A 27 -11.93 11.59 -25.71
C THR A 27 -11.02 12.52 -26.38
N ALA A 28 -11.42 13.28 -27.32
CA ALA A 28 -10.57 14.27 -27.93
C ALA A 28 -10.06 15.28 -26.91
N THR A 29 -10.94 15.74 -26.04
CA THR A 29 -10.52 16.64 -24.97
C THR A 29 -9.47 16.01 -24.11
N HIS A 30 -9.67 14.76 -23.83
CA HIS A 30 -8.76 14.00 -23.00
C HIS A 30 -7.37 13.92 -23.63
N LEU A 31 -7.31 13.82 -24.96
CA LEU A 31 -6.04 13.69 -25.65
C LEU A 31 -5.17 14.93 -25.53
N PHE A 32 -5.78 16.08 -25.31
CA PHE A 32 -5.05 17.33 -25.24
C PHE A 32 -4.76 17.81 -23.83
N GLU A 33 -5.17 17.02 -22.84
CA GLU A 33 -4.89 17.35 -21.46
C GLU A 33 -3.51 16.86 -21.10
N THR A 34 -2.84 17.61 -20.21
CA THR A 34 -1.62 17.09 -19.62
C THR A 34 -1.95 15.83 -18.86
N PRO A 35 -1.08 14.81 -18.92
CA PRO A 35 -1.34 13.63 -18.14
C PRO A 35 -1.47 13.98 -16.67
N HIS A 36 -2.48 13.41 -16.03
CA HIS A 36 -2.69 13.63 -14.60
C HIS A 36 -1.65 12.85 -13.81
N GLU A 37 -0.94 13.54 -12.92
CA GLU A 37 -0.05 12.90 -11.99
C GLU A 37 -0.78 12.68 -10.70
N GLU A 38 -0.72 11.46 -10.20
CA GLU A 38 -1.40 11.14 -8.97
C GLU A 38 -0.77 11.89 -7.80
N THR A 39 -1.64 12.43 -6.95
CA THR A 39 -1.19 13.07 -5.72
C THR A 39 -0.84 12.01 -4.70
N THR A 40 -0.17 12.44 -3.63
CA THR A 40 0.10 11.54 -2.51
C THR A 40 -1.18 10.96 -1.93
N ALA A 41 -2.23 11.78 -1.85
CA ALA A 41 -3.52 11.30 -1.34
C ALA A 41 -4.09 10.19 -2.22
N GLU A 42 -3.96 10.36 -3.53
CA GLU A 42 -4.44 9.33 -4.45
C GLU A 42 -3.61 8.06 -4.37
N HIS A 43 -2.29 8.22 -4.21
CA HIS A 43 -1.42 7.05 -3.97
C HIS A 43 -1.82 6.31 -2.71
N TRP A 44 -2.12 7.07 -1.66
CA TRP A 44 -2.54 6.49 -0.38
C TRP A 44 -3.84 5.69 -0.54
N GLU A 45 -4.83 6.28 -1.23
CA GLU A 45 -6.09 5.60 -1.45
C GLU A 45 -5.92 4.34 -2.28
N ARG A 46 -5.10 4.42 -3.32
CA ARG A 46 -4.87 3.26 -4.18
C ARG A 46 -4.12 2.17 -3.44
N ALA A 47 -3.15 2.57 -2.61
CA ALA A 47 -2.41 1.60 -1.81
C ALA A 47 -3.33 0.88 -0.83
N GLN A 48 -4.26 1.60 -0.21
CA GLN A 48 -5.22 0.98 0.69
C GLN A 48 -6.11 -0.01 -0.05
N ALA A 49 -6.55 0.35 -1.26
CA ALA A 49 -7.37 -0.55 -2.07
C ALA A 49 -6.59 -1.82 -2.44
N LEU A 50 -5.32 -1.66 -2.79
CA LEU A 50 -4.49 -2.82 -3.09
C LEU A 50 -4.29 -3.71 -1.87
N PHE A 51 -4.07 -3.10 -0.71
CA PHE A 51 -3.94 -3.85 0.52
C PHE A 51 -5.22 -4.63 0.82
N ASP A 52 -6.38 -3.97 0.68
CA ASP A 52 -7.66 -4.61 0.93
C ASP A 52 -7.93 -5.75 -0.05
N ALA A 53 -7.39 -5.65 -1.26
CA ALA A 53 -7.50 -6.71 -2.26
C ALA A 53 -6.44 -7.78 -2.08
N ASN A 54 -5.65 -7.70 -1.01
CA ASN A 54 -4.57 -8.65 -0.70
C ASN A 54 -3.43 -8.62 -1.70
N ASP A 55 -3.31 -7.53 -2.45
CA ASP A 55 -2.16 -7.34 -3.35
C ASP A 55 -1.09 -6.60 -2.57
N TYR A 56 -0.46 -7.32 -1.65
CA TYR A 56 0.45 -6.71 -0.67
C TYR A 56 1.73 -6.19 -1.31
N THR A 57 2.23 -6.88 -2.33
CA THR A 57 3.45 -6.45 -3.00
C THR A 57 3.25 -5.11 -3.71
N ALA A 58 2.15 -4.99 -4.45
CA ALA A 58 1.85 -3.72 -5.13
C ALA A 58 1.55 -2.62 -4.12
N ALA A 59 0.83 -2.97 -3.04
CA ALA A 59 0.55 -1.99 -1.99
C ALA A 59 1.84 -1.47 -1.37
N ALA A 60 2.80 -2.37 -1.11
CA ALA A 60 4.07 -1.97 -0.51
C ALA A 60 4.84 -1.01 -1.41
N THR A 61 4.81 -1.25 -2.73
CA THR A 61 5.50 -0.37 -3.66
C THR A 61 4.96 1.06 -3.58
N LEU A 62 3.64 1.20 -3.58
CA LEU A 62 3.03 2.54 -3.47
C LEU A 62 3.25 3.15 -2.10
N LEU A 63 3.13 2.33 -1.04
CA LEU A 63 3.28 2.84 0.31
C LEU A 63 4.71 3.31 0.59
N ALA A 64 5.69 2.64 -0.01
CA ALA A 64 7.07 3.09 0.13
C ALA A 64 7.25 4.51 -0.41
N GLU A 65 6.56 4.83 -1.51
CA GLU A 65 6.61 6.18 -2.07
C GLU A 65 5.93 7.19 -1.14
N VAL A 66 4.78 6.82 -0.58
CA VAL A 66 4.07 7.69 0.34
C VAL A 66 4.92 7.96 1.59
N VAL A 67 5.55 6.93 2.13
CA VAL A 67 6.41 7.07 3.31
C VAL A 67 7.63 7.94 2.98
N ALA A 68 8.19 7.79 1.78
CA ALA A 68 9.33 8.62 1.39
C ALA A 68 8.97 10.09 1.32
N GLU A 69 7.75 10.40 0.88
CA GLU A 69 7.29 11.79 0.80
C GLU A 69 6.86 12.34 2.15
N HIS A 70 6.35 11.48 3.03
CA HIS A 70 5.86 11.89 4.34
C HIS A 70 6.42 10.99 5.43
N PRO A 71 7.74 11.04 5.65
CA PRO A 71 8.37 10.09 6.57
C PRO A 71 7.94 10.26 8.02
N GLU A 72 7.36 11.43 8.35
CA GLU A 72 6.92 11.69 9.72
C GLU A 72 5.58 11.02 10.04
N GLN A 73 4.83 10.57 9.03
CA GLN A 73 3.50 10.01 9.27
C GLN A 73 3.60 8.54 9.62
N THR A 74 2.97 8.17 10.73
CA THR A 74 3.01 6.78 11.22
C THR A 74 2.02 5.89 10.47
N GLY A 75 0.84 6.41 10.11
CA GLY A 75 -0.18 5.60 9.46
C GLY A 75 0.30 4.88 8.21
N PRO A 76 0.82 5.62 7.23
CA PRO A 76 1.35 4.98 6.02
C PRO A 76 2.49 4.02 6.30
N ARG A 77 3.38 4.36 7.24
CA ARG A 77 4.50 3.49 7.58
C ARG A 77 4.02 2.19 8.20
N LEU A 78 3.00 2.26 9.05
CA LEU A 78 2.46 1.04 9.65
C LEU A 78 1.82 0.15 8.57
N LEU A 79 1.06 0.74 7.65
CA LEU A 79 0.46 -0.06 6.59
C LEU A 79 1.54 -0.66 5.68
N LEU A 80 2.61 0.09 5.44
CA LEU A 80 3.75 -0.43 4.68
C LEU A 80 4.35 -1.65 5.39
N ALA A 81 4.57 -1.53 6.69
CA ALA A 81 5.10 -2.65 7.46
C ALA A 81 4.19 -3.87 7.36
N ARG A 82 2.88 -3.66 7.43
CA ARG A 82 1.92 -4.75 7.32
C ARG A 82 1.95 -5.38 5.92
N ALA A 83 2.09 -4.56 4.89
CA ALA A 83 2.18 -5.09 3.53
C ALA A 83 3.45 -5.91 3.35
N TYR A 84 4.56 -5.44 3.90
CA TYR A 84 5.80 -6.21 3.88
C TYR A 84 5.62 -7.53 4.65
N PHE A 85 4.97 -7.48 5.80
CA PHE A 85 4.74 -8.67 6.62
C PHE A 85 3.95 -9.72 5.84
N HIS A 86 2.85 -9.30 5.22
CA HIS A 86 1.98 -10.22 4.49
C HIS A 86 2.63 -10.75 3.21
N SER A 87 3.55 -10.00 2.63
CA SER A 87 4.25 -10.45 1.43
C SER A 87 5.58 -11.15 1.76
N ALA A 88 5.79 -11.45 3.04
CA ALA A 88 6.96 -12.18 3.53
C ALA A 88 8.27 -11.42 3.34
N GLN A 89 8.20 -10.10 3.21
CA GLN A 89 9.39 -9.25 3.17
C GLN A 89 9.71 -8.82 4.61
N LEU A 90 10.12 -9.80 5.40
CA LEU A 90 10.13 -9.65 6.85
C LEU A 90 11.19 -8.70 7.37
N ARG A 91 12.35 -8.67 6.71
CA ARG A 91 13.39 -7.73 7.14
C ARG A 91 12.94 -6.28 6.91
N ARG A 92 12.27 -6.04 5.79
CA ARG A 92 11.76 -4.70 5.52
C ARG A 92 10.64 -4.32 6.48
N ALA A 93 9.77 -5.28 6.81
CA ALA A 93 8.74 -5.03 7.81
C ALA A 93 9.37 -4.67 9.15
N GLU A 94 10.41 -5.40 9.54
CA GLU A 94 11.11 -5.12 10.78
C GLU A 94 11.67 -3.71 10.81
N GLU A 95 12.29 -3.27 9.72
CA GLU A 95 12.89 -1.94 9.67
C GLU A 95 11.85 -0.85 9.91
N GLU A 96 10.69 -0.98 9.25
CA GLU A 96 9.65 0.02 9.43
C GLU A 96 9.08 0.00 10.84
N LEU A 97 8.89 -1.19 11.40
CA LEU A 97 8.33 -1.31 12.75
C LEU A 97 9.28 -0.78 13.81
N ARG A 98 10.59 -0.93 13.61
CA ARG A 98 11.55 -0.38 14.59
C ARG A 98 11.49 1.15 14.60
N VAL A 99 11.26 1.77 13.44
CA VAL A 99 11.07 3.22 13.41
C VAL A 99 9.82 3.61 14.22
N ILE A 100 8.74 2.84 14.07
CA ILE A 100 7.50 3.17 14.77
C ILE A 100 7.66 3.03 16.29
N VAL A 101 8.24 1.93 16.76
CA VAL A 101 8.38 1.74 18.20
C VAL A 101 9.37 2.72 18.82
N GLU A 102 10.34 3.21 18.04
CA GLU A 102 11.25 4.22 18.51
C GLU A 102 10.54 5.55 18.69
N ARG A 103 9.63 5.88 17.78
CA ARG A 103 8.88 7.13 17.86
C ARG A 103 7.78 7.08 18.91
N ASP A 104 7.15 5.92 19.07
CA ASP A 104 6.04 5.76 19.98
C ASP A 104 6.25 4.46 20.77
N PRO A 105 7.03 4.54 21.86
CA PRO A 105 7.39 3.34 22.62
C PRO A 105 6.22 2.66 23.33
N VAL A 106 5.04 3.29 23.34
CA VAL A 106 3.88 2.68 24.00
C VAL A 106 2.86 2.16 23.01
N ASP A 107 3.16 2.16 21.70
CA ASP A 107 2.28 1.61 20.68
C ASP A 107 2.32 0.09 20.76
N HIS A 108 1.35 -0.49 21.50
CA HIS A 108 1.35 -1.93 21.72
C HIS A 108 1.18 -2.73 20.45
N TYR A 109 0.45 -2.20 19.47
CA TYR A 109 0.26 -2.92 18.21
C TYR A 109 1.59 -3.02 17.46
N ALA A 110 2.37 -1.93 17.43
CA ALA A 110 3.67 -1.97 16.77
C ALA A 110 4.61 -2.96 17.47
N HIS A 111 4.57 -3.02 18.81
CA HIS A 111 5.35 -4.01 19.54
C HIS A 111 4.94 -5.42 19.17
N LEU A 112 3.63 -5.67 19.09
CA LEU A 112 3.14 -6.99 18.73
C LEU A 112 3.59 -7.37 17.31
N MET A 113 3.44 -6.46 16.37
CA MET A 113 3.84 -6.73 14.98
C MET A 113 5.34 -6.96 14.87
N LEU A 114 6.14 -6.18 15.59
CA LEU A 114 7.59 -6.37 15.55
C LEU A 114 7.96 -7.74 16.12
N GLY A 115 7.34 -8.12 17.24
CA GLY A 115 7.59 -9.45 17.80
C GLY A 115 7.20 -10.55 16.83
N ARG A 116 6.03 -10.46 16.21
CA ARG A 116 5.60 -11.45 15.24
C ARG A 116 6.52 -11.51 14.03
N THR A 117 6.99 -10.35 13.58
CA THR A 117 7.91 -10.28 12.44
C THR A 117 9.23 -10.99 12.77
N LEU A 118 9.72 -10.78 13.98
CA LEU A 118 10.94 -11.45 14.42
C LEU A 118 10.72 -12.97 14.57
N GLU A 119 9.57 -13.38 15.10
CA GLU A 119 9.26 -14.81 15.21
C GLU A 119 9.28 -15.48 13.83
N ARG A 120 8.69 -14.83 12.84
CA ARG A 120 8.65 -15.40 11.50
C ARG A 120 10.03 -15.48 10.86
N GLN A 121 10.99 -14.71 11.36
CA GLN A 121 12.38 -14.83 10.95
C GLN A 121 13.14 -15.84 11.78
N SER A 122 12.44 -16.58 12.65
CA SER A 122 13.02 -17.57 13.57
C SER A 122 13.95 -16.94 14.59
N ARG A 123 13.74 -15.66 14.90
CA ARG A 123 14.52 -14.91 15.87
C ARG A 123 13.72 -14.81 17.16
N HIS A 124 13.47 -15.97 17.76
CA HIS A 124 12.53 -16.07 18.89
C HIS A 124 13.04 -15.35 20.14
N ALA A 125 14.33 -15.42 20.42
CA ALA A 125 14.89 -14.75 21.58
C ALA A 125 14.75 -13.24 21.48
N GLU A 126 14.92 -12.69 20.28
CA GLU A 126 14.74 -11.26 20.07
C GLU A 126 13.27 -10.87 20.08
N ALA A 127 12.40 -11.77 19.65
CA ALA A 127 10.97 -11.49 19.61
C ALA A 127 10.34 -11.41 20.98
N ALA A 128 10.84 -12.22 21.93
CA ALA A 128 10.20 -12.39 23.22
C ALA A 128 9.98 -11.08 23.99
N PRO A 129 10.99 -10.19 24.11
CA PRO A 129 10.76 -8.94 24.85
C PRO A 129 9.65 -8.08 24.21
N TRP A 130 9.58 -8.04 22.87
CA TRP A 130 8.57 -7.25 22.21
C TRP A 130 7.18 -7.80 22.45
N LEU A 131 7.04 -9.12 22.43
CA LEU A 131 5.76 -9.76 22.69
C LEU A 131 5.33 -9.59 24.14
N ARG A 132 6.29 -9.63 25.09
CA ARG A 132 5.96 -9.37 26.48
C ARG A 132 5.49 -7.95 26.69
N MET A 133 6.14 -6.98 26.03
CA MET A 133 5.71 -5.58 26.12
C MET A 133 4.32 -5.40 25.57
N ALA A 134 4.04 -6.02 24.43
CA ALA A 134 2.70 -5.91 23.83
C ALA A 134 1.65 -6.47 24.78
N ALA A 135 1.93 -7.61 25.41
CA ALA A 135 1.01 -8.22 26.35
C ALA A 135 0.79 -7.34 27.58
N ALA A 136 1.86 -6.70 28.06
CA ALA A 136 1.75 -5.81 29.21
C ALA A 136 0.88 -4.60 28.89
N PHE A 137 1.07 -4.00 27.73
CA PHE A 137 0.23 -2.86 27.34
C PHE A 137 -1.22 -3.27 27.18
N ALA A 138 -1.47 -4.45 26.61
CA ALA A 138 -2.83 -4.94 26.46
C ALA A 138 -3.47 -5.19 27.83
N GLY A 139 -2.69 -5.72 28.77
CA GLY A 139 -3.18 -5.92 30.13
C GLY A 139 -3.54 -4.63 30.82
N GLU A 140 -2.75 -3.59 30.63
CA GLU A 140 -3.08 -2.29 31.19
C GLU A 140 -4.36 -1.73 30.63
N ILE A 141 -4.60 -1.95 29.35
CA ILE A 141 -5.82 -1.45 28.73
C ILE A 141 -7.05 -2.20 29.23
N THR A 142 -6.92 -3.50 29.46
CA THR A 142 -8.05 -4.32 29.89
C THR A 142 -8.19 -4.41 31.40
N GLY A 143 -7.11 -4.14 32.10
CA GLY A 143 -7.08 -4.24 33.53
C GLY A 143 -7.63 -3.05 34.23
#